data_30b88e0df94a0deb33a72ec0a2400cb2
#
_entry.id   30b88e0df94a0deb33a72ec0a2400cb2
#
_cell.length_a   1.000
_cell.length_b   1.000
_cell.length_c   1.000
_cell.angle_alpha   90.00
_cell.angle_beta   90.00
_cell.angle_gamma   90.00
#
_symmetry.space_group_name_H-M   'P 1'
#
loop_
_entity.id
_entity.type
_entity.pdbx_description
1 polymer ?
#
loop_
_entity_poly.entity_id
_entity_poly.type
_entity_poly.pdbx_seq_one_letter_code
_entity_poly.pdbx_strand_id
1 'polypeptide(L)'
;AIARRRSYYHLKDRPLVDDERVVELIDEILATMPTPYNVQSARVVLLLGDHHREMWHLVIEALREILPKERFIASRDKIDRSFASGHGTVLFYEDTAALNHLRERQPLYADNVEIWSEQSSGMLQFAMWTALEEFGYGASLQHYNSLIEYSIAERWKINPDWRLIAQMPFGEPI
;
A
#
# COMPACT_ATOMS: atom_id res chain seq x y z
N ALA A 1 19.79 -4.13 -0.16
CA ALA A 1 18.34 -4.30 -0.29
C ALA A 1 17.90 -4.65 -1.71
N ILE A 2 18.13 -3.81 -2.72
CA ILE A 2 17.58 -3.97 -4.08
C ILE A 2 17.76 -5.38 -4.65
N ALA A 3 18.96 -5.96 -4.57
CA ALA A 3 19.26 -7.28 -5.11
C ALA A 3 18.64 -8.44 -4.29
N ARG A 4 18.34 -8.22 -3.01
CA ARG A 4 17.73 -9.22 -2.13
C ARG A 4 16.21 -9.17 -2.15
N ARG A 5 15.62 -8.00 -2.35
CA ARG A 5 14.17 -7.81 -2.36
C ARG A 5 13.48 -8.82 -3.29
N ARG A 6 12.51 -9.54 -2.75
CA ARG A 6 11.62 -10.47 -3.45
C ARG A 6 10.18 -10.22 -3.06
N SER A 7 9.22 -10.76 -3.83
CA SER A 7 7.84 -10.88 -3.40
C SER A 7 7.71 -12.09 -2.50
N TYR A 8 7.49 -11.85 -1.21
CA TYR A 8 7.24 -12.90 -0.23
C TYR A 8 5.74 -13.10 -0.06
N TYR A 9 5.32 -14.37 -0.13
CA TYR A 9 3.91 -14.78 -0.01
C TYR A 9 3.65 -15.65 1.21
N HIS A 10 4.65 -15.83 2.07
CA HIS A 10 4.52 -16.49 3.36
C HIS A 10 5.16 -15.59 4.41
N LEU A 11 4.31 -15.00 5.23
CA LEU A 11 4.68 -14.03 6.24
C LEU A 11 4.23 -14.49 7.62
N LYS A 12 4.93 -14.05 8.65
CA LYS A 12 4.50 -14.18 10.05
C LYS A 12 4.27 -12.82 10.67
N ASP A 13 3.28 -12.76 11.56
CA ASP A 13 3.04 -11.63 12.46
C ASP A 13 4.13 -11.63 13.55
N ARG A 14 5.28 -11.08 13.17
CA ARG A 14 6.41 -10.87 14.10
C ARG A 14 7.09 -9.56 13.75
N PRO A 15 7.18 -8.62 14.72
CA PRO A 15 7.96 -7.41 14.54
C PRO A 15 9.46 -7.77 14.50
N LEU A 16 10.17 -7.24 13.52
CA LEU A 16 11.63 -7.36 13.39
C LEU A 16 12.36 -6.11 13.89
N VAL A 17 11.64 -5.01 13.95
CA VAL A 17 12.00 -3.75 14.61
C VAL A 17 10.76 -3.22 15.33
N ASP A 18 10.93 -2.24 16.20
CA ASP A 18 9.81 -1.57 16.86
C ASP A 18 8.90 -0.87 15.84
N ASP A 19 7.59 -0.88 16.08
CA ASP A 19 6.60 -0.29 15.16
C ASP A 19 6.84 1.20 14.92
N GLU A 20 7.29 1.92 15.94
CA GLU A 20 7.71 3.32 15.85
C GLU A 20 8.82 3.52 14.80
N ARG A 21 9.76 2.56 14.69
CA ARG A 21 10.82 2.63 13.69
C ARG A 21 10.28 2.43 12.27
N VAL A 22 9.21 1.65 12.10
CA VAL A 22 8.52 1.52 10.82
C VAL A 22 7.83 2.85 10.44
N VAL A 23 7.19 3.51 11.41
CA VAL A 23 6.57 4.84 11.21
C VAL A 23 7.63 5.87 10.80
N GLU A 24 8.74 5.97 11.53
CA GLU A 24 9.86 6.87 11.20
C GLU A 24 10.39 6.63 9.78
N LEU A 25 10.55 5.35 9.39
CA LEU A 25 10.99 4.99 8.04
C LEU A 25 10.02 5.49 6.96
N ILE A 26 8.71 5.35 7.19
CA ILE A 26 7.67 5.86 6.28
C ILE A 26 7.81 7.38 6.12
N ASP A 27 7.96 8.10 7.23
CA ASP A 27 8.11 9.56 7.23
C ASP A 27 9.39 10.00 6.51
N GLU A 28 10.52 9.33 6.77
CA GLU A 28 11.80 9.60 6.09
C GLU A 28 11.67 9.41 4.56
N ILE A 29 11.00 8.34 4.13
CA ILE A 29 10.80 8.05 2.70
C ILE A 29 9.88 9.10 2.07
N LEU A 30 8.73 9.40 2.68
CA LEU A 30 7.79 10.40 2.18
C LEU A 30 8.43 11.78 2.06
N ALA A 31 9.30 12.16 3.02
CA ALA A 31 10.00 13.44 3.02
C ALA A 31 11.08 13.55 1.92
N THR A 32 11.64 12.42 1.48
CA THR A 32 12.81 12.41 0.58
C THR A 32 12.50 11.96 -0.84
N MET A 33 11.37 11.31 -1.08
CA MET A 33 11.01 10.85 -2.43
C MET A 33 10.71 12.02 -3.37
N PRO A 34 11.34 12.05 -4.55
CA PRO A 34 11.11 13.12 -5.52
C PRO A 34 9.73 12.99 -6.16
N THR A 35 9.10 14.14 -6.40
CA THR A 35 7.85 14.24 -7.14
C THR A 35 7.91 15.37 -8.16
N PRO A 36 7.18 15.29 -9.28
CA PRO A 36 7.12 16.35 -10.29
C PRO A 36 6.69 17.68 -9.65
N TYR A 37 7.44 18.74 -9.94
CA TYR A 37 7.20 20.06 -9.38
C TYR A 37 7.08 20.08 -7.83
N ASN A 38 7.64 19.08 -7.18
CA ASN A 38 7.52 18.88 -5.72
C ASN A 38 6.07 18.90 -5.25
N VAL A 39 5.18 18.23 -5.98
CA VAL A 39 3.74 18.21 -5.69
C VAL A 39 3.39 17.49 -4.39
N GLN A 40 4.22 16.52 -4.00
CA GLN A 40 4.09 15.75 -2.75
C GLN A 40 2.66 15.20 -2.55
N SER A 41 2.08 14.59 -3.60
CA SER A 41 0.71 14.06 -3.61
C SER A 41 0.57 12.71 -2.90
N ALA A 42 1.67 12.00 -2.67
CA ALA A 42 1.62 10.69 -2.02
C ALA A 42 1.10 10.75 -0.59
N ARG A 43 0.25 9.80 -0.22
CA ARG A 43 -0.22 9.57 1.15
C ARG A 43 -0.07 8.10 1.49
N VAL A 44 0.23 7.84 2.74
CA VAL A 44 0.42 6.47 3.26
C VAL A 44 -0.42 6.27 4.51
N VAL A 45 -1.03 5.10 4.61
CA VAL A 45 -1.68 4.62 5.84
C VAL A 45 -1.02 3.31 6.24
N LEU A 46 -0.51 3.25 7.46
CA LEU A 46 0.04 2.03 8.05
C LEU A 46 -1.02 1.36 8.91
N LEU A 47 -1.33 0.10 8.59
CA LEU A 47 -2.24 -0.74 9.37
C LEU A 47 -1.45 -1.85 10.05
N LEU A 48 -1.56 -1.95 11.37
CA LEU A 48 -0.91 -2.95 12.21
C LEU A 48 -1.94 -3.72 13.04
N GLY A 49 -1.58 -4.89 13.53
CA GLY A 49 -2.39 -5.69 14.45
C GLY A 49 -3.80 -5.96 13.93
N ASP A 50 -4.83 -5.63 14.72
CA ASP A 50 -6.23 -5.86 14.34
C ASP A 50 -6.65 -5.08 13.09
N HIS A 51 -6.13 -3.87 12.89
CA HIS A 51 -6.43 -3.08 11.71
C HIS A 51 -5.89 -3.72 10.43
N HIS A 52 -4.69 -4.30 10.49
CA HIS A 52 -4.13 -5.09 9.39
C HIS A 52 -5.01 -6.30 9.06
N ARG A 53 -5.38 -7.08 10.06
CA ARG A 53 -6.26 -8.26 9.88
C ARG A 53 -7.63 -7.89 9.34
N GLU A 54 -8.23 -6.83 9.88
CA GLU A 54 -9.53 -6.33 9.42
C GLU A 54 -9.52 -5.92 7.96
N MET A 55 -8.46 -5.22 7.50
CA MET A 55 -8.33 -4.83 6.09
C MET A 55 -8.33 -6.05 5.16
N TRP A 56 -7.58 -7.11 5.49
CA TRP A 56 -7.59 -8.33 4.68
C TRP A 56 -8.91 -9.09 4.77
N HIS A 57 -9.64 -8.99 5.89
CA HIS A 57 -10.99 -9.50 5.99
C HIS A 57 -11.96 -8.78 5.04
N LEU A 58 -11.86 -7.46 4.91
CA LEU A 58 -12.66 -6.71 3.91
C LEU A 58 -12.39 -7.20 2.48
N VAL A 59 -11.13 -7.52 2.13
CA VAL A 59 -10.80 -8.12 0.83
C VAL A 59 -11.49 -9.46 0.65
N ILE A 60 -11.45 -10.32 1.67
CA ILE A 60 -12.08 -11.65 1.63
C ILE A 60 -13.60 -11.52 1.45
N GLU A 61 -14.26 -10.65 2.20
CA GLU A 61 -15.71 -10.43 2.06
C GLU A 61 -16.07 -9.91 0.66
N ALA A 62 -15.33 -8.94 0.13
CA ALA A 62 -15.56 -8.46 -1.23
C ALA A 62 -15.40 -9.55 -2.30
N LEU A 63 -14.41 -10.43 -2.14
CA LEU A 63 -14.19 -11.56 -3.04
C LEU A 63 -15.29 -12.63 -2.91
N ARG A 64 -15.89 -12.82 -1.73
CA ARG A 64 -17.00 -13.75 -1.50
C ARG A 64 -18.20 -13.40 -2.35
N GLU A 65 -18.49 -12.11 -2.52
CA GLU A 65 -19.63 -11.63 -3.28
C GLU A 65 -19.50 -11.82 -4.81
N ILE A 66 -18.27 -11.91 -5.32
CA ILE A 66 -18.03 -11.89 -6.77
C ILE A 66 -17.45 -13.19 -7.34
N LEU A 67 -16.87 -14.05 -6.50
CA LEU A 67 -16.20 -15.26 -6.97
C LEU A 67 -17.07 -16.52 -6.84
N PRO A 68 -17.01 -17.45 -7.80
CA PRO A 68 -17.53 -18.79 -7.62
C PRO A 68 -16.88 -19.48 -6.40
N LYS A 69 -17.63 -20.37 -5.72
CA LYS A 69 -17.27 -20.99 -4.44
C LYS A 69 -15.84 -21.57 -4.41
N GLU A 70 -15.47 -22.33 -5.43
CA GLU A 70 -14.15 -22.97 -5.47
C GLU A 70 -13.02 -21.95 -5.59
N ARG A 71 -13.21 -20.91 -6.43
CA ARG A 71 -12.23 -19.80 -6.58
C ARG A 71 -12.16 -18.96 -5.32
N PHE A 72 -13.29 -18.73 -4.67
CA PHE A 72 -13.32 -18.01 -3.40
C PHE A 72 -12.51 -18.72 -2.33
N ILE A 73 -12.69 -20.04 -2.14
CA ILE A 73 -11.93 -20.82 -1.15
C ILE A 73 -10.43 -20.69 -1.40
N ALA A 74 -9.97 -20.88 -2.64
CA ALA A 74 -8.54 -20.74 -2.98
C ALA A 74 -8.00 -19.33 -2.73
N SER A 75 -8.78 -18.31 -3.07
CA SER A 75 -8.39 -16.90 -2.86
C SER A 75 -8.32 -16.52 -1.37
N ARG A 76 -9.32 -16.93 -0.59
CA ARG A 76 -9.33 -16.77 0.87
C ARG A 76 -8.11 -17.43 1.50
N ASP A 77 -7.86 -18.70 1.19
CA ASP A 77 -6.74 -19.47 1.75
C ASP A 77 -5.38 -18.84 1.38
N LYS A 78 -5.27 -18.26 0.17
CA LYS A 78 -4.10 -17.50 -0.23
C LYS A 78 -3.95 -16.22 0.62
N ILE A 79 -5.01 -15.44 0.78
CA ILE A 79 -4.99 -14.19 1.55
C ILE A 79 -4.61 -14.49 3.00
N ASP A 80 -5.27 -15.47 3.62
CA ASP A 80 -5.03 -15.83 5.02
C ASP A 80 -3.57 -16.24 5.27
N ARG A 81 -2.98 -17.05 4.38
CA ARG A 81 -1.61 -17.56 4.56
C ARG A 81 -0.51 -16.62 4.11
N SER A 82 -0.82 -15.69 3.17
CA SER A 82 0.22 -14.91 2.51
C SER A 82 0.22 -13.44 2.92
N PHE A 83 -0.94 -12.88 3.25
CA PHE A 83 -1.09 -11.44 3.48
C PHE A 83 -1.56 -11.15 4.89
N ALA A 84 -2.73 -11.71 5.28
CA ALA A 84 -3.32 -11.50 6.61
C ALA A 84 -2.45 -12.08 7.75
N SER A 85 -1.60 -13.05 7.44
CA SER A 85 -0.62 -13.62 8.38
C SER A 85 0.60 -12.72 8.63
N GLY A 86 0.72 -11.60 7.92
CA GLY A 86 1.81 -10.63 8.09
C GLY A 86 1.70 -9.79 9.36
N HIS A 87 2.69 -8.97 9.61
CA HIS A 87 2.76 -8.05 10.74
C HIS A 87 1.96 -6.76 10.50
N GLY A 88 1.98 -6.26 9.27
CA GLY A 88 1.29 -5.04 8.90
C GLY A 88 1.03 -4.91 7.41
N THR A 89 0.32 -3.86 7.04
CA THR A 89 0.09 -3.46 5.65
C THR A 89 0.29 -1.96 5.48
N VAL A 90 1.09 -1.59 4.50
CA VAL A 90 1.20 -0.22 4.00
C VAL A 90 0.19 -0.03 2.88
N LEU A 91 -0.71 0.95 3.03
CA LEU A 91 -1.62 1.39 1.97
C LEU A 91 -1.04 2.63 1.31
N PHE A 92 -0.95 2.62 -0.02
CA PHE A 92 -0.46 3.75 -0.81
C PHE A 92 -1.62 4.47 -1.46
N TYR A 93 -1.62 5.79 -1.34
CA TYR A 93 -2.62 6.68 -1.92
C TYR A 93 -1.97 7.82 -2.69
N GLU A 94 -2.72 8.36 -3.65
CA GLU A 94 -2.44 9.63 -4.30
C GLU A 94 -3.55 10.63 -3.95
N ASP A 95 -3.15 11.82 -3.51
CA ASP A 95 -4.05 12.94 -3.22
C ASP A 95 -4.43 13.63 -4.53
N THR A 96 -5.65 13.36 -4.99
CA THR A 96 -6.16 13.89 -6.28
C THR A 96 -6.37 15.39 -6.24
N ALA A 97 -6.64 15.98 -5.07
CA ALA A 97 -6.75 17.45 -4.93
C ALA A 97 -5.39 18.11 -5.17
N ALA A 98 -4.29 17.56 -4.63
CA ALA A 98 -2.95 18.03 -4.89
C ALA A 98 -2.56 17.93 -6.38
N LEU A 99 -2.94 16.81 -7.04
CA LEU A 99 -2.70 16.62 -8.47
C LEU A 99 -3.51 17.60 -9.33
N ASN A 100 -4.76 17.86 -8.97
CA ASN A 100 -5.60 18.84 -9.67
C ASN A 100 -5.03 20.25 -9.54
N HIS A 101 -4.56 20.62 -8.34
CA HIS A 101 -3.88 21.89 -8.14
C HIS A 101 -2.59 22.02 -9.00
N LEU A 102 -1.84 20.92 -9.16
CA LEU A 102 -0.70 20.92 -10.08
C LEU A 102 -1.14 21.14 -11.55
N ARG A 103 -2.21 20.50 -12.00
CA ARG A 103 -2.78 20.71 -13.36
C ARG A 103 -3.12 22.17 -13.60
N GLU A 104 -3.76 22.83 -12.64
CA GLU A 104 -4.12 24.25 -12.72
C GLU A 104 -2.88 25.17 -12.79
N ARG A 105 -1.86 24.87 -11.99
CA ARG A 105 -0.62 25.65 -11.95
C ARG A 105 0.28 25.44 -13.18
N GLN A 106 0.17 24.27 -13.84
CA GLN A 106 1.00 23.87 -14.98
C GLN A 106 0.13 23.41 -16.14
N PRO A 107 -0.70 24.32 -16.72
CA PRO A 107 -1.68 23.93 -17.73
C PRO A 107 -1.06 23.35 -19.02
N LEU A 108 0.17 23.76 -19.37
CA LEU A 108 0.91 23.21 -20.50
C LEU A 108 1.21 21.72 -20.37
N TYR A 109 1.30 21.21 -19.13
CA TYR A 109 1.67 19.83 -18.81
C TYR A 109 0.51 19.09 -18.11
N ALA A 110 -0.70 19.63 -18.12
CA ALA A 110 -1.86 19.06 -17.41
C ALA A 110 -2.09 17.58 -17.74
N ASP A 111 -1.93 17.19 -19.00
CA ASP A 111 -2.11 15.80 -19.46
C ASP A 111 -1.03 14.85 -18.98
N ASN A 112 0.13 15.35 -18.55
CA ASN A 112 1.22 14.53 -18.03
C ASN A 112 1.10 14.24 -16.52
N VAL A 113 0.28 14.99 -15.79
CA VAL A 113 0.23 14.92 -14.32
C VAL A 113 -0.11 13.53 -13.81
N GLU A 114 -1.07 12.85 -14.46
CA GLU A 114 -1.43 11.47 -14.10
C GLU A 114 -0.27 10.49 -14.31
N ILE A 115 0.40 10.57 -15.45
CA ILE A 115 1.57 9.72 -15.75
C ILE A 115 2.68 9.95 -14.73
N TRP A 116 2.95 11.20 -14.39
CA TRP A 116 3.97 11.55 -13.41
C TRP A 116 3.61 11.08 -11.99
N SER A 117 2.33 11.15 -11.62
CA SER A 117 1.82 10.61 -10.36
C SER A 117 2.08 9.11 -10.25
N GLU A 118 1.70 8.32 -11.28
CA GLU A 118 1.93 6.88 -11.30
C GLU A 118 3.43 6.53 -11.22
N GLN A 119 4.28 7.29 -11.92
CA GLN A 119 5.74 7.10 -11.86
C GLN A 119 6.30 7.38 -10.45
N SER A 120 5.86 8.48 -9.83
CA SER A 120 6.28 8.85 -8.47
C SER A 120 5.80 7.83 -7.44
N SER A 121 4.56 7.37 -7.58
CA SER A 121 3.99 6.33 -6.74
C SER A 121 4.76 5.02 -6.85
N GLY A 122 5.15 4.62 -8.06
CA GLY A 122 6.00 3.43 -8.28
C GLY A 122 7.37 3.57 -7.61
N MET A 123 7.99 4.75 -7.65
CA MET A 123 9.26 5.01 -6.95
C MET A 123 9.09 4.91 -5.43
N LEU A 124 8.03 5.50 -4.88
CA LEU A 124 7.71 5.42 -3.45
C LEU A 124 7.49 3.98 -2.99
N GLN A 125 6.68 3.21 -3.72
CA GLN A 125 6.41 1.81 -3.42
C GLN A 125 7.69 0.98 -3.43
N PHE A 126 8.56 1.20 -4.40
CA PHE A 126 9.85 0.49 -4.49
C PHE A 126 10.81 0.90 -3.37
N ALA A 127 10.88 2.18 -3.02
CA ALA A 127 11.69 2.67 -1.90
C ALA A 127 11.22 2.05 -0.58
N MET A 128 9.90 2.06 -0.32
CA MET A 128 9.29 1.44 0.85
C MET A 128 9.62 -0.06 0.94
N TRP A 129 9.45 -0.77 -0.17
CA TRP A 129 9.72 -2.20 -0.24
C TRP A 129 11.18 -2.54 0.05
N THR A 130 12.12 -1.77 -0.53
CA THR A 130 13.55 -1.99 -0.31
C THR A 130 13.98 -1.61 1.11
N ALA A 131 13.36 -0.62 1.71
CA ALA A 131 13.64 -0.20 3.07
C ALA A 131 13.11 -1.22 4.11
N LEU A 132 11.93 -1.79 3.89
CA LEU A 132 11.42 -2.90 4.70
C LEU A 132 12.34 -4.13 4.59
N GLU A 133 12.90 -4.43 3.41
CA GLU A 133 13.90 -5.49 3.22
C GLU A 133 15.17 -5.24 4.04
N GLU A 134 15.61 -3.99 4.22
CA GLU A 134 16.78 -3.68 5.07
C GLU A 134 16.52 -4.00 6.54
N PHE A 135 15.27 -3.90 7.00
CA PHE A 135 14.86 -4.34 8.33
C PHE A 135 14.66 -5.86 8.44
N GLY A 136 14.80 -6.58 7.32
CA GLY A 136 14.59 -8.03 7.25
C GLY A 136 13.15 -8.45 6.98
N TYR A 137 12.23 -7.50 6.77
CA TYR A 137 10.85 -7.83 6.43
C TYR A 137 10.72 -8.36 5.00
N GLY A 138 9.97 -9.42 4.84
CA GLY A 138 9.39 -9.81 3.55
C GLY A 138 8.13 -9.01 3.27
N ALA A 139 7.90 -8.66 2.01
CA ALA A 139 6.70 -7.96 1.57
C ALA A 139 6.29 -8.37 0.15
N SER A 140 5.08 -8.01 -0.25
CA SER A 140 4.61 -8.12 -1.63
C SER A 140 3.64 -6.99 -1.96
N LEU A 141 3.53 -6.62 -3.23
CA LEU A 141 2.63 -5.57 -3.68
C LEU A 141 1.33 -6.19 -4.20
N GLN A 142 0.19 -5.70 -3.71
CA GLN A 142 -1.15 -6.17 -4.03
C GLN A 142 -2.03 -5.02 -4.53
N HIS A 143 -3.06 -5.34 -5.34
CA HIS A 143 -3.91 -4.35 -5.99
C HIS A 143 -5.38 -4.80 -5.97
N TYR A 144 -5.97 -4.83 -4.78
CA TYR A 144 -7.41 -5.09 -4.57
C TYR A 144 -8.26 -3.81 -4.60
N ASN A 145 -7.72 -2.72 -5.12
CA ASN A 145 -8.22 -1.34 -4.99
C ASN A 145 -9.72 -1.21 -5.24
N SER A 146 -10.19 -1.61 -6.43
CA SER A 146 -11.60 -1.47 -6.83
C SER A 146 -12.59 -2.26 -5.96
N LEU A 147 -12.11 -3.26 -5.22
CA LEU A 147 -12.94 -4.09 -4.35
C LEU A 147 -13.10 -3.51 -2.95
N ILE A 148 -12.11 -2.76 -2.47
CA ILE A 148 -12.00 -2.41 -1.04
C ILE A 148 -11.91 -0.91 -0.76
N GLU A 149 -11.66 -0.07 -1.77
CA GLU A 149 -11.41 1.36 -1.58
C GLU A 149 -12.54 2.04 -0.79
N TYR A 150 -13.80 1.77 -1.14
CA TYR A 150 -14.95 2.30 -0.41
C TYR A 150 -14.99 1.80 1.04
N SER A 151 -14.88 0.50 1.27
CA SER A 151 -14.95 -0.10 2.61
C SER A 151 -13.82 0.38 3.51
N ILE A 152 -12.61 0.54 2.97
CA ILE A 152 -11.45 1.11 3.69
C ILE A 152 -11.72 2.58 4.04
N ALA A 153 -12.20 3.37 3.08
CA ALA A 153 -12.50 4.78 3.30
C ALA A 153 -13.55 4.98 4.41
N GLU A 154 -14.62 4.19 4.39
CA GLU A 154 -15.65 4.20 5.43
C GLU A 154 -15.09 3.79 6.80
N ARG A 155 -14.28 2.72 6.84
CA ARG A 155 -13.78 2.15 8.09
C ARG A 155 -12.75 3.04 8.79
N TRP A 156 -11.82 3.63 8.05
CA TRP A 156 -10.72 4.44 8.60
C TRP A 156 -10.86 5.93 8.34
N LYS A 157 -12.02 6.37 7.84
CA LYS A 157 -12.30 7.80 7.56
C LYS A 157 -11.24 8.42 6.67
N ILE A 158 -10.88 7.71 5.61
CA ILE A 158 -9.91 8.18 4.62
C ILE A 158 -10.48 9.42 3.91
N ASN A 159 -9.61 10.38 3.65
CA ASN A 159 -9.99 11.57 2.90
C ASN A 159 -10.52 11.17 1.51
N PRO A 160 -11.71 11.67 1.08
CA PRO A 160 -12.32 11.30 -0.20
C PRO A 160 -11.49 11.69 -1.43
N ASP A 161 -10.55 12.64 -1.29
CA ASP A 161 -9.63 13.02 -2.36
C ASP A 161 -8.43 12.06 -2.50
N TRP A 162 -8.31 11.07 -1.62
CA TRP A 162 -7.21 10.09 -1.69
C TRP A 162 -7.64 8.85 -2.44
N ARG A 163 -7.03 8.62 -3.60
CA ARG A 163 -7.22 7.42 -4.43
C ARG A 163 -6.28 6.31 -3.99
N LEU A 164 -6.82 5.14 -3.68
CA LEU A 164 -6.04 3.97 -3.29
C LEU A 164 -5.26 3.42 -4.49
N ILE A 165 -3.94 3.26 -4.34
CA ILE A 165 -3.05 2.79 -5.42
C ILE A 165 -2.64 1.34 -5.23
N ALA A 166 -2.21 0.96 -4.01
CA ALA A 166 -1.70 -0.38 -3.74
C ALA A 166 -1.76 -0.72 -2.25
N GLN A 167 -1.65 -2.02 -1.95
CA GLN A 167 -1.49 -2.58 -0.62
C GLN A 167 -0.17 -3.35 -0.56
N MET A 168 0.62 -3.13 0.48
CA MET A 168 1.87 -3.86 0.71
C MET A 168 1.85 -4.54 2.08
N PRO A 169 1.37 -5.80 2.17
CA PRO A 169 1.53 -6.59 3.38
C PRO A 169 3.00 -6.88 3.61
N PHE A 170 3.42 -6.84 4.87
CA PHE A 170 4.80 -7.15 5.28
C PHE A 170 4.81 -7.92 6.60
N GLY A 171 5.90 -8.65 6.84
CA GLY A 171 6.11 -9.44 8.04
C GLY A 171 7.43 -10.21 7.99
N GLU A 172 7.70 -11.04 9.00
CA GLU A 172 8.85 -11.94 8.95
C GLU A 172 8.65 -12.94 7.80
N PRO A 173 9.57 -13.04 6.83
CA PRO A 173 9.48 -14.02 5.75
C PRO A 173 9.74 -15.44 6.26
N ILE A 174 8.97 -16.43 5.73
CA ILE A 174 9.12 -17.87 6.03
C ILE A 174 9.77 -18.57 4.85
#